data_6dd3cb2a16ea5babc86abbef7880b7f8
#
_entry.id   6dd3cb2a16ea5babc86abbef7880b7f8
#
_cell.length_a   1.000
_cell.length_b   1.000
_cell.length_c   1.000
_cell.angle_alpha   90.00
_cell.angle_beta   90.00
_cell.angle_gamma   90.00
#
_symmetry.space_group_name_H-M   'P 1'
#
loop_
_entity.id
_entity.type
_entity.pdbx_description
1 polymer ?
#
loop_
_entity_poly.entity_id
_entity_poly.type
_entity_poly.pdbx_seq_one_letter_code
_entity_poly.pdbx_strand_id
1 'polypeptide(L)'
;MSSELFIGLMSGTSMDAVDCVLADFTESSSIIDFINVEIPPALKKRLLNLCLAEGSNQIKELGEADVAVGKLFASAVLAMLEKHQLDNTQIRAIGSHGQTIRHQPPGQGTHAFSIQIGDPNTIAAQTGITTVADFRRKDMALGGQGAPLLPAFHQQVFNNTDSNRVIVNLGGMANITLLKKDSPLPLGFDTGPGNVLLDIWIQKNLGKDLDADGSWAASGNSNAELLGFMLEDPYFRSPAPKSTGREYFNLGWLETALADYAKEIAPQDVQATLVELSACSISQAIQSLIPAGEIILCGGGAKNARLVQSLNRQLAAFEISTSTAHGVDSDALEALAFAWFARQTLLGKPIDFTNITGASRAAIVGGIYLP
;
A
#
# COMPACT_ATOMS: atom_id res chain seq x y z
N MET A 1 -11.91 -7.67 -31.04
CA MET A 1 -12.18 -8.27 -29.70
C MET A 1 -12.89 -7.21 -28.89
N SER A 2 -13.91 -7.54 -28.10
CA SER A 2 -14.57 -6.56 -27.23
C SER A 2 -13.59 -6.15 -26.14
N SER A 3 -13.50 -4.84 -25.83
CA SER A 3 -12.65 -4.32 -24.75
C SER A 3 -12.99 -4.97 -23.41
N GLU A 4 -11.98 -5.30 -22.60
CA GLU A 4 -12.14 -5.92 -21.29
C GLU A 4 -11.85 -4.87 -20.19
N LEU A 5 -12.80 -3.90 -20.07
CA LEU A 5 -12.66 -2.76 -19.18
C LEU A 5 -13.00 -3.10 -17.73
N PHE A 6 -12.16 -2.68 -16.82
CA PHE A 6 -12.33 -2.76 -15.38
C PHE A 6 -12.02 -1.42 -14.74
N ILE A 7 -12.62 -1.16 -13.58
CA ILE A 7 -12.27 -0.03 -12.74
C ILE A 7 -11.66 -0.57 -11.45
N GLY A 8 -10.53 0.01 -11.02
CA GLY A 8 -9.91 -0.26 -9.73
C GLY A 8 -10.03 0.92 -8.80
N LEU A 9 -10.34 0.65 -7.53
CA LEU A 9 -10.50 1.65 -6.49
C LEU A 9 -9.60 1.33 -5.29
N MET A 10 -8.83 2.32 -4.86
CA MET A 10 -7.97 2.22 -3.69
C MET A 10 -8.05 3.49 -2.84
N SER A 11 -8.00 3.33 -1.53
CA SER A 11 -7.68 4.42 -0.61
C SER A 11 -6.62 3.93 0.36
N GLY A 12 -5.49 4.62 0.37
CA GLY A 12 -4.32 4.28 1.18
C GLY A 12 -4.44 4.66 2.65
N THR A 13 -3.41 4.36 3.42
CA THR A 13 -3.34 4.67 4.86
C THR A 13 -3.24 6.17 5.16
N SER A 14 -2.85 7.01 4.20
CA SER A 14 -2.83 8.47 4.32
C SER A 14 -4.23 9.07 4.38
N MET A 15 -5.24 8.38 3.82
CA MET A 15 -6.63 8.82 3.75
C MET A 15 -6.79 10.20 3.10
N ASP A 16 -5.99 10.49 2.07
CA ASP A 16 -6.04 11.79 1.40
C ASP A 16 -7.05 11.77 0.26
N ALA A 17 -7.10 10.66 -0.46
CA ALA A 17 -7.96 10.52 -1.62
C ALA A 17 -8.35 9.07 -1.90
N VAL A 18 -9.31 8.93 -2.82
CA VAL A 18 -9.66 7.69 -3.51
C VAL A 18 -9.01 7.71 -4.87
N ASP A 19 -8.13 6.74 -5.11
CA ASP A 19 -7.52 6.48 -6.41
C ASP A 19 -8.46 5.62 -7.24
N CYS A 20 -8.80 6.08 -8.43
CA CYS A 20 -9.68 5.39 -9.36
C CYS A 20 -8.98 5.24 -10.71
N VAL A 21 -8.81 4.01 -11.16
CA VAL A 21 -8.18 3.64 -12.43
C VAL A 21 -9.20 3.01 -13.35
N LEU A 22 -9.23 3.46 -14.61
CA LEU A 22 -9.86 2.75 -15.72
C LEU A 22 -8.79 1.96 -16.46
N ALA A 23 -8.95 0.65 -16.55
CA ALA A 23 -7.96 -0.27 -17.13
C ALA A 23 -8.58 -1.15 -18.22
N ASP A 24 -7.79 -1.47 -19.24
CA ASP A 24 -8.11 -2.48 -20.25
C ASP A 24 -7.19 -3.69 -20.10
N PHE A 25 -7.79 -4.88 -20.00
CA PHE A 25 -7.10 -6.15 -19.89
C PHE A 25 -7.27 -7.03 -21.14
N THR A 26 -7.60 -6.45 -22.28
CA THR A 26 -7.84 -7.20 -23.55
C THR A 26 -6.57 -7.93 -24.00
N GLU A 27 -5.43 -7.24 -24.03
CA GLU A 27 -4.14 -7.82 -24.45
C GLU A 27 -3.13 -7.85 -23.29
N SER A 28 -2.99 -6.73 -22.62
CA SER A 28 -2.10 -6.55 -21.45
C SER A 28 -2.77 -5.66 -20.42
N SER A 29 -2.24 -5.59 -19.21
CA SER A 29 -2.72 -4.64 -18.20
C SER A 29 -2.33 -3.23 -18.62
N SER A 30 -3.25 -2.45 -19.18
CA SER A 30 -3.01 -1.06 -19.61
C SER A 30 -3.94 -0.10 -18.88
N ILE A 31 -3.36 1.00 -18.39
CA ILE A 31 -4.11 2.09 -17.79
C ILE A 31 -4.62 2.98 -18.94
N ILE A 32 -5.94 3.17 -19.00
CA ILE A 32 -6.56 4.14 -19.91
C ILE A 32 -6.54 5.51 -19.26
N ASP A 33 -6.93 5.59 -17.99
CA ASP A 33 -6.96 6.85 -17.25
C ASP A 33 -6.88 6.60 -15.73
N PHE A 34 -6.49 7.64 -15.02
CA PHE A 34 -6.40 7.69 -13.57
C PHE A 34 -6.98 9.01 -13.07
N ILE A 35 -7.84 8.95 -12.07
CA ILE A 35 -8.31 10.12 -11.33
C ILE A 35 -8.16 9.90 -9.84
N ASN A 36 -8.00 11.01 -9.14
CA ASN A 36 -7.86 11.06 -7.69
C ASN A 36 -9.00 11.93 -7.13
N VAL A 37 -9.78 11.39 -6.22
CA VAL A 37 -10.92 12.09 -5.61
C VAL A 37 -10.63 12.32 -4.12
N GLU A 38 -10.49 13.57 -3.72
CA GLU A 38 -10.16 13.96 -2.35
C GLU A 38 -11.18 13.42 -1.33
N ILE A 39 -10.69 12.86 -0.23
CA ILE A 39 -11.53 12.47 0.90
C ILE A 39 -11.86 13.74 1.71
N PRO A 40 -13.15 14.09 1.84
CA PRO A 40 -13.54 15.29 2.59
C PRO A 40 -12.95 15.32 4.01
N PRO A 41 -12.42 16.46 4.49
CA PRO A 41 -11.75 16.54 5.80
C PRO A 41 -12.59 16.02 6.97
N ALA A 42 -13.90 16.22 6.92
CA ALA A 42 -14.82 15.70 7.94
C ALA A 42 -14.86 14.15 7.93
N LEU A 43 -14.84 13.52 6.75
CA LEU A 43 -14.80 12.06 6.62
C LEU A 43 -13.42 11.53 7.04
N LYS A 44 -12.34 12.17 6.61
CA LYS A 44 -10.97 11.81 7.00
C LYS A 44 -10.82 11.78 8.53
N LYS A 45 -11.32 12.79 9.23
CA LYS A 45 -11.30 12.84 10.71
C LYS A 45 -12.04 11.66 11.33
N ARG A 46 -13.22 11.30 10.79
CA ARG A 46 -14.01 10.15 11.27
C ARG A 46 -13.25 8.82 11.07
N LEU A 47 -12.63 8.64 9.91
CA LEU A 47 -11.82 7.45 9.59
C LEU A 47 -10.62 7.32 10.53
N LEU A 48 -9.91 8.41 10.80
CA LEU A 48 -8.80 8.43 11.75
C LEU A 48 -9.24 8.03 13.17
N ASN A 49 -10.39 8.57 13.66
CA ASN A 49 -10.92 8.21 14.97
C ASN A 49 -11.27 6.72 15.06
N LEU A 50 -11.80 6.13 13.98
CA LEU A 50 -12.07 4.68 13.92
C LEU A 50 -10.77 3.85 13.96
N CYS A 51 -9.72 4.29 13.27
CA CYS A 51 -8.41 3.60 13.30
C CYS A 51 -7.78 3.63 14.69
N LEU A 52 -7.93 4.75 15.42
CA LEU A 52 -7.40 4.90 16.79
C LEU A 52 -8.30 4.25 17.84
N ALA A 53 -9.47 3.75 17.46
CA ALA A 53 -10.51 3.23 18.35
C ALA A 53 -10.98 4.25 19.41
N GLU A 54 -11.00 5.53 19.02
CA GLU A 54 -11.42 6.63 19.87
C GLU A 54 -12.92 6.96 19.73
N GLY A 55 -13.52 7.41 20.81
CA GLY A 55 -14.92 7.85 20.85
C GLY A 55 -15.90 6.82 21.39
N SER A 56 -17.14 7.29 21.63
CA SER A 56 -18.29 6.47 22.04
C SER A 56 -19.08 6.01 20.81
N ASN A 57 -19.72 4.84 20.89
CA ASN A 57 -20.58 4.28 19.84
C ASN A 57 -19.88 3.96 18.51
N GLN A 58 -18.72 3.34 18.58
CA GLN A 58 -17.88 3.00 17.41
C GLN A 58 -18.60 2.13 16.37
N ILE A 59 -19.56 1.29 16.76
CA ILE A 59 -20.32 0.45 15.82
C ILE A 59 -21.20 1.30 14.90
N LYS A 60 -21.90 2.31 15.45
CA LYS A 60 -22.70 3.23 14.65
C LYS A 60 -21.81 4.04 13.71
N GLU A 61 -20.70 4.56 14.25
CA GLU A 61 -19.76 5.36 13.49
C GLU A 61 -19.12 4.56 12.34
N LEU A 62 -18.78 3.29 12.58
CA LEU A 62 -18.28 2.38 11.57
C LEU A 62 -19.31 2.16 10.45
N GLY A 63 -20.57 1.87 10.77
CA GLY A 63 -21.61 1.65 9.77
C GLY A 63 -21.92 2.89 8.93
N GLU A 64 -21.97 4.08 9.57
CA GLU A 64 -22.16 5.34 8.83
C GLU A 64 -20.96 5.71 7.96
N ALA A 65 -19.74 5.45 8.43
CA ALA A 65 -18.51 5.67 7.66
C ALA A 65 -18.39 4.71 6.48
N ASP A 66 -18.78 3.45 6.66
CA ASP A 66 -18.79 2.43 5.61
C ASP A 66 -19.63 2.86 4.41
N VAL A 67 -20.87 3.29 4.66
CA VAL A 67 -21.76 3.83 3.61
C VAL A 67 -21.19 5.12 3.00
N ALA A 68 -20.62 6.02 3.82
CA ALA A 68 -20.08 7.28 3.33
C ALA A 68 -18.87 7.07 2.40
N VAL A 69 -17.97 6.14 2.74
CA VAL A 69 -16.84 5.74 1.89
C VAL A 69 -17.36 5.05 0.62
N GLY A 70 -18.34 4.14 0.74
CA GLY A 70 -18.97 3.50 -0.43
C GLY A 70 -19.54 4.51 -1.42
N LYS A 71 -20.24 5.56 -0.94
CA LYS A 71 -20.74 6.66 -1.78
C LYS A 71 -19.63 7.46 -2.45
N LEU A 72 -18.56 7.75 -1.73
CA LEU A 72 -17.41 8.47 -2.29
C LEU A 72 -16.73 7.64 -3.39
N PHE A 73 -16.57 6.35 -3.18
CA PHE A 73 -16.02 5.42 -4.17
C PHE A 73 -16.92 5.34 -5.41
N ALA A 74 -18.24 5.22 -5.21
CA ALA A 74 -19.19 5.25 -6.32
C ALA A 74 -19.12 6.57 -7.11
N SER A 75 -18.96 7.72 -6.43
CA SER A 75 -18.83 9.01 -7.11
C SER A 75 -17.55 9.09 -7.97
N ALA A 76 -16.44 8.49 -7.52
CA ALA A 76 -15.20 8.40 -8.31
C ALA A 76 -15.41 7.57 -9.59
N VAL A 77 -16.14 6.44 -9.49
CA VAL A 77 -16.51 5.64 -10.68
C VAL A 77 -17.37 6.44 -11.64
N LEU A 78 -18.43 7.08 -11.15
CA LEU A 78 -19.33 7.86 -12.00
C LEU A 78 -18.60 9.00 -12.70
N ALA A 79 -17.68 9.70 -12.01
CA ALA A 79 -16.85 10.74 -12.61
C ALA A 79 -15.93 10.17 -13.72
N MET A 80 -15.37 8.97 -13.53
CA MET A 80 -14.57 8.29 -14.55
C MET A 80 -15.41 7.94 -15.78
N LEU A 81 -16.62 7.40 -15.58
CA LEU A 81 -17.55 7.07 -16.68
C LEU A 81 -17.95 8.33 -17.45
N GLU A 82 -18.32 9.40 -16.76
CA GLU A 82 -18.66 10.68 -17.38
C GLU A 82 -17.51 11.25 -18.21
N LYS A 83 -16.31 11.27 -17.65
CA LYS A 83 -15.09 11.77 -18.32
C LYS A 83 -14.83 11.06 -19.65
N HIS A 84 -15.07 9.76 -19.71
CA HIS A 84 -14.81 8.92 -20.88
C HIS A 84 -16.07 8.65 -21.72
N GLN A 85 -17.21 9.20 -21.34
CA GLN A 85 -18.50 8.98 -22.03
C GLN A 85 -18.83 7.48 -22.16
N LEU A 86 -18.55 6.71 -21.08
CA LEU A 86 -18.80 5.27 -21.01
C LEU A 86 -20.12 4.97 -20.28
N ASP A 87 -20.85 3.98 -20.80
CA ASP A 87 -21.97 3.37 -20.10
C ASP A 87 -21.47 2.33 -19.09
N ASN A 88 -22.21 2.13 -18.00
CA ASN A 88 -21.90 1.13 -16.99
C ASN A 88 -21.79 -0.29 -17.56
N THR A 89 -22.54 -0.61 -18.62
CA THR A 89 -22.53 -1.90 -19.31
C THR A 89 -21.21 -2.22 -20.03
N GLN A 90 -20.37 -1.21 -20.27
CA GLN A 90 -19.06 -1.39 -20.90
C GLN A 90 -17.99 -1.82 -19.88
N ILE A 91 -18.26 -1.65 -18.59
CA ILE A 91 -17.35 -2.04 -17.52
C ILE A 91 -17.72 -3.43 -17.00
N ARG A 92 -16.76 -4.34 -17.04
CA ARG A 92 -16.95 -5.74 -16.59
C ARG A 92 -17.16 -5.85 -15.09
N ALA A 93 -16.36 -5.12 -14.32
CA ALA A 93 -16.51 -4.98 -12.87
C ALA A 93 -15.66 -3.85 -12.31
N ILE A 94 -16.00 -3.48 -11.07
CA ILE A 94 -15.20 -2.63 -10.19
C ILE A 94 -14.45 -3.54 -9.20
N GLY A 95 -13.14 -3.32 -9.01
CA GLY A 95 -12.37 -3.90 -7.93
C GLY A 95 -12.15 -2.86 -6.83
N SER A 96 -12.80 -3.01 -5.68
CA SER A 96 -12.72 -2.05 -4.58
C SER A 96 -11.91 -2.62 -3.42
N HIS A 97 -10.77 -2.01 -3.12
CA HIS A 97 -10.04 -2.30 -1.88
C HIS A 97 -10.81 -1.84 -0.64
N GLY A 98 -11.50 -0.70 -0.75
CA GLY A 98 -12.03 0.02 0.40
C GLY A 98 -10.96 0.79 1.17
N GLN A 99 -11.34 1.31 2.35
CA GLN A 99 -10.46 1.98 3.29
C GLN A 99 -10.16 1.06 4.47
N THR A 100 -8.90 0.75 4.72
CA THR A 100 -8.50 -0.05 5.89
C THR A 100 -8.68 0.75 7.17
N ILE A 101 -9.47 0.22 8.10
CA ILE A 101 -9.69 0.78 9.43
C ILE A 101 -8.87 0.04 10.48
N ARG A 102 -8.78 -1.29 10.35
CA ARG A 102 -8.01 -2.11 11.29
C ARG A 102 -7.42 -3.30 10.56
N HIS A 103 -6.17 -3.56 10.86
CA HIS A 103 -5.48 -4.78 10.43
C HIS A 103 -4.79 -5.40 11.62
N GLN A 104 -5.09 -6.66 11.90
CA GLN A 104 -4.50 -7.45 12.98
C GLN A 104 -4.07 -8.80 12.41
N PRO A 105 -2.80 -8.91 11.96
CA PRO A 105 -2.29 -10.16 11.40
C PRO A 105 -2.17 -11.27 12.45
N PRO A 106 -1.93 -12.53 12.05
CA PRO A 106 -1.67 -13.64 12.95
C PRO A 106 -0.54 -13.32 13.95
N GLY A 107 -0.76 -13.70 15.21
CA GLY A 107 0.20 -13.48 16.31
C GLY A 107 0.00 -12.19 17.11
N GLN A 108 -0.83 -11.26 16.66
CA GLN A 108 -1.10 -9.99 17.36
C GLN A 108 -2.38 -10.01 18.23
N GLY A 109 -2.99 -11.16 18.47
CA GLY A 109 -4.19 -11.29 19.30
C GLY A 109 -4.79 -12.68 19.19
N THR A 110 -5.99 -12.86 19.78
CA THR A 110 -6.67 -14.15 19.78
C THR A 110 -7.09 -14.60 18.39
N HIS A 111 -7.53 -13.67 17.54
CA HIS A 111 -7.97 -13.92 16.17
C HIS A 111 -7.39 -12.88 15.23
N ALA A 112 -6.85 -13.35 14.11
CA ALA A 112 -6.42 -12.48 13.01
C ALA A 112 -7.64 -11.94 12.25
N PHE A 113 -7.63 -10.65 11.90
CA PHE A 113 -8.67 -10.02 11.09
C PHE A 113 -8.18 -8.77 10.39
N SER A 114 -8.89 -8.38 9.33
CA SER A 114 -8.69 -7.12 8.65
C SER A 114 -10.05 -6.53 8.28
N ILE A 115 -10.24 -5.24 8.52
CA ILE A 115 -11.48 -4.53 8.24
C ILE A 115 -11.18 -3.42 7.23
N GLN A 116 -11.69 -3.58 6.03
CA GLN A 116 -11.80 -2.56 5.01
C GLN A 116 -13.26 -2.15 4.91
N ILE A 117 -13.52 -0.84 4.92
CA ILE A 117 -14.86 -0.24 4.75
C ILE A 117 -14.98 0.47 3.41
N GLY A 118 -16.21 0.74 3.01
CA GLY A 118 -16.61 1.23 1.70
C GLY A 118 -17.59 0.25 1.10
N ASP A 119 -18.82 0.23 1.66
CA ASP A 119 -19.87 -0.77 1.38
C ASP A 119 -19.98 -1.09 -0.12
N PRO A 120 -19.62 -2.30 -0.55
CA PRO A 120 -19.62 -2.68 -1.97
C PRO A 120 -21.03 -2.78 -2.54
N ASN A 121 -22.06 -2.98 -1.72
CA ASN A 121 -23.45 -2.93 -2.18
C ASN A 121 -23.83 -1.50 -2.56
N THR A 122 -23.40 -0.52 -1.77
CA THR A 122 -23.61 0.90 -2.11
C THR A 122 -22.90 1.26 -3.42
N ILE A 123 -21.68 0.78 -3.64
CA ILE A 123 -20.94 1.00 -4.89
C ILE A 123 -21.70 0.36 -6.06
N ALA A 124 -22.03 -0.93 -5.95
CA ALA A 124 -22.72 -1.67 -7.02
C ALA A 124 -24.08 -1.05 -7.36
N ALA A 125 -24.90 -0.74 -6.35
CA ALA A 125 -26.24 -0.18 -6.56
C ALA A 125 -26.22 1.23 -7.17
N GLN A 126 -25.25 2.09 -6.81
CA GLN A 126 -25.15 3.46 -7.34
C GLN A 126 -24.55 3.52 -8.73
N THR A 127 -23.63 2.62 -9.04
CA THR A 127 -22.96 2.59 -10.35
C THR A 127 -23.65 1.71 -11.37
N GLY A 128 -24.48 0.75 -10.94
CA GLY A 128 -25.03 -0.30 -11.79
C GLY A 128 -23.97 -1.28 -12.31
N ILE A 129 -22.80 -1.38 -11.65
CA ILE A 129 -21.69 -2.23 -12.06
C ILE A 129 -21.40 -3.26 -10.98
N THR A 130 -21.19 -4.51 -11.38
CA THR A 130 -20.71 -5.56 -10.47
C THR A 130 -19.47 -5.10 -9.74
N THR A 131 -19.47 -5.17 -8.41
CA THR A 131 -18.34 -4.78 -7.56
C THR A 131 -17.72 -6.02 -6.92
N VAL A 132 -16.40 -6.12 -6.96
CA VAL A 132 -15.63 -7.14 -6.23
C VAL A 132 -14.85 -6.44 -5.12
N ALA A 133 -15.00 -6.91 -3.88
CA ALA A 133 -14.38 -6.32 -2.70
C ALA A 133 -13.98 -7.41 -1.70
N ASP A 134 -13.39 -7.03 -0.56
CA ASP A 134 -12.99 -7.96 0.51
C ASP A 134 -11.91 -8.97 0.07
N PHE A 135 -10.82 -8.47 -0.44
CA PHE A 135 -9.73 -9.31 -0.96
C PHE A 135 -8.83 -9.92 0.14
N ARG A 136 -8.79 -9.34 1.35
CA ARG A 136 -7.83 -9.72 2.40
C ARG A 136 -8.30 -10.85 3.30
N ARG A 137 -9.60 -10.89 3.63
CA ARG A 137 -10.13 -11.84 4.62
C ARG A 137 -10.01 -13.30 4.19
N LYS A 138 -10.06 -13.59 2.88
CA LYS A 138 -9.87 -14.96 2.37
C LYS A 138 -8.45 -15.46 2.60
N ASP A 139 -7.46 -14.62 2.37
CA ASP A 139 -6.05 -14.90 2.65
C ASP A 139 -5.84 -15.19 4.14
N MET A 140 -6.37 -14.34 5.01
CA MET A 140 -6.27 -14.51 6.46
C MET A 140 -7.00 -15.78 6.95
N ALA A 141 -8.13 -16.12 6.35
CA ALA A 141 -8.84 -17.36 6.68
C ALA A 141 -8.03 -18.63 6.28
N LEU A 142 -7.06 -18.48 5.38
CA LEU A 142 -6.11 -19.52 5.00
C LEU A 142 -4.79 -19.46 5.80
N GLY A 143 -4.73 -18.65 6.85
CA GLY A 143 -3.57 -18.50 7.72
C GLY A 143 -2.56 -17.44 7.25
N GLY A 144 -2.84 -16.73 6.15
CA GLY A 144 -2.01 -15.66 5.65
C GLY A 144 -2.07 -14.39 6.50
N GLN A 145 -1.09 -13.49 6.28
CA GLN A 145 -1.00 -12.20 6.96
C GLN A 145 -2.07 -11.19 6.49
N GLY A 146 -2.72 -11.41 5.32
CA GLY A 146 -3.67 -10.48 4.71
C GLY A 146 -3.03 -9.27 4.02
N ALA A 147 -1.73 -9.10 4.14
CA ALA A 147 -0.90 -8.06 3.53
C ALA A 147 0.57 -8.54 3.43
N PRO A 148 1.36 -8.03 2.44
CA PRO A 148 0.91 -7.28 1.27
C PRO A 148 0.22 -8.18 0.23
N LEU A 149 -0.72 -7.65 -0.57
CA LEU A 149 -1.36 -8.39 -1.68
C LEU A 149 -0.75 -8.07 -3.05
N LEU A 150 -0.17 -6.88 -3.21
CA LEU A 150 0.38 -6.39 -4.47
C LEU A 150 1.45 -7.28 -5.11
N PRO A 151 2.28 -8.03 -4.35
CA PRO A 151 3.30 -8.88 -4.96
C PRO A 151 2.77 -9.84 -6.01
N ALA A 152 1.55 -10.37 -5.86
CA ALA A 152 0.92 -11.23 -6.86
C ALA A 152 0.61 -10.47 -8.17
N PHE A 153 0.24 -9.19 -8.07
CA PHE A 153 0.03 -8.33 -9.23
C PHE A 153 1.35 -7.85 -9.85
N HIS A 154 2.35 -7.54 -9.01
CA HIS A 154 3.68 -7.18 -9.51
C HIS A 154 4.28 -8.28 -10.40
N GLN A 155 4.06 -9.55 -10.07
CA GLN A 155 4.43 -10.68 -10.90
C GLN A 155 3.79 -10.60 -12.31
N GLN A 156 2.54 -10.16 -12.41
CA GLN A 156 1.85 -10.04 -13.68
C GLN A 156 2.40 -8.90 -14.55
N VAL A 157 2.81 -7.79 -13.92
CA VAL A 157 3.16 -6.55 -14.64
C VAL A 157 4.67 -6.41 -14.85
N PHE A 158 5.46 -6.79 -13.84
CA PHE A 158 6.90 -6.53 -13.82
C PHE A 158 7.75 -7.80 -13.98
N ASN A 159 7.14 -8.96 -14.31
CA ASN A 159 7.92 -10.18 -14.49
C ASN A 159 9.01 -9.98 -15.55
N ASN A 160 10.21 -10.47 -15.23
CA ASN A 160 11.35 -10.49 -16.14
C ASN A 160 12.06 -11.83 -15.99
N THR A 161 12.35 -12.49 -17.11
CA THR A 161 13.05 -13.78 -17.14
C THR A 161 14.55 -13.64 -17.16
N ASP A 162 15.08 -12.44 -17.44
CA ASP A 162 16.50 -12.22 -17.68
C ASP A 162 17.26 -11.83 -16.40
N SER A 163 16.58 -11.10 -15.48
CA SER A 163 17.19 -10.62 -14.23
C SER A 163 16.25 -10.78 -13.05
N ASN A 164 16.83 -10.81 -11.84
CA ASN A 164 16.04 -10.63 -10.63
C ASN A 164 15.55 -9.18 -10.54
N ARG A 165 14.31 -9.00 -10.15
CA ARG A 165 13.70 -7.67 -10.03
C ARG A 165 13.06 -7.51 -8.65
N VAL A 166 13.26 -6.36 -8.02
CA VAL A 166 12.62 -6.00 -6.76
C VAL A 166 11.75 -4.77 -6.99
N ILE A 167 10.46 -4.91 -6.74
CA ILE A 167 9.56 -3.76 -6.67
C ILE A 167 9.54 -3.29 -5.23
N VAL A 168 9.76 -2.00 -5.00
CA VAL A 168 9.74 -1.35 -3.70
C VAL A 168 8.60 -0.36 -3.67
N ASN A 169 7.55 -0.67 -2.93
CA ASN A 169 6.46 0.29 -2.69
C ASN A 169 6.81 1.17 -1.49
N LEU A 170 7.00 2.45 -1.74
CA LEU A 170 7.31 3.49 -0.76
C LEU A 170 6.02 4.21 -0.31
N GLY A 171 5.13 3.48 0.36
CA GLY A 171 3.93 4.00 0.98
C GLY A 171 4.16 4.51 2.40
N GLY A 172 3.12 4.58 3.23
CA GLY A 172 3.26 4.82 4.68
C GLY A 172 4.15 3.76 5.32
N MET A 173 3.85 2.48 5.06
CA MET A 173 4.77 1.36 5.25
C MET A 173 5.49 1.09 3.93
N ALA A 174 6.75 0.67 4.01
CA ALA A 174 7.50 0.20 2.86
C ALA A 174 7.38 -1.32 2.74
N ASN A 175 7.12 -1.80 1.55
CA ASN A 175 7.14 -3.23 1.25
C ASN A 175 7.93 -3.53 -0.01
N ILE A 176 8.43 -4.75 -0.10
CA ILE A 176 9.16 -5.23 -1.26
C ILE A 176 8.45 -6.43 -1.89
N THR A 177 8.61 -6.54 -3.20
CA THR A 177 8.28 -7.73 -3.98
C THR A 177 9.50 -8.18 -4.73
N LEU A 178 10.01 -9.37 -4.42
CA LEU A 178 11.09 -9.99 -5.17
C LEU A 178 10.52 -10.92 -6.23
N LEU A 179 10.81 -10.63 -7.49
CA LEU A 179 10.56 -11.44 -8.65
C LEU A 179 11.89 -12.09 -9.08
N LYS A 180 12.08 -13.36 -8.72
CA LYS A 180 13.28 -14.11 -9.13
C LYS A 180 13.09 -14.64 -10.54
N LYS A 181 14.11 -14.48 -11.39
CA LYS A 181 14.12 -15.00 -12.77
C LYS A 181 13.83 -16.50 -12.87
N ASP A 182 14.25 -17.26 -11.86
CA ASP A 182 14.14 -18.72 -11.83
C ASP A 182 12.97 -19.21 -10.93
N SER A 183 12.05 -18.33 -10.51
CA SER A 183 10.90 -18.68 -9.67
C SER A 183 9.59 -18.14 -10.24
N PRO A 184 8.56 -18.99 -10.38
CA PRO A 184 7.25 -18.54 -10.83
C PRO A 184 6.45 -17.80 -9.74
N LEU A 185 6.89 -17.86 -8.48
CA LEU A 185 6.19 -17.27 -7.35
C LEU A 185 6.97 -16.09 -6.78
N PRO A 186 6.33 -14.93 -6.59
CA PRO A 186 6.95 -13.79 -5.95
C PRO A 186 7.14 -14.03 -4.46
N LEU A 187 8.14 -13.38 -3.88
CA LEU A 187 8.27 -13.21 -2.44
C LEU A 187 7.93 -11.76 -2.10
N GLY A 188 7.14 -11.53 -1.07
CA GLY A 188 6.81 -10.16 -0.68
C GLY A 188 6.55 -10.03 0.82
N PHE A 189 6.98 -8.89 1.41
CA PHE A 189 6.74 -8.57 2.82
C PHE A 189 7.01 -7.09 3.10
N ASP A 190 6.51 -6.61 4.24
CA ASP A 190 6.76 -5.24 4.70
C ASP A 190 8.14 -5.15 5.35
N THR A 191 8.96 -4.19 4.91
CA THR A 191 10.31 -4.00 5.44
C THR A 191 10.33 -3.16 6.71
N GLY A 192 9.36 -2.26 6.87
CA GLY A 192 9.23 -1.35 8.01
C GLY A 192 8.53 -0.04 7.63
N PRO A 193 8.76 1.06 8.37
CA PRO A 193 8.20 2.34 8.04
C PRO A 193 8.77 2.86 6.70
N GLY A 194 7.88 3.34 5.83
CA GLY A 194 8.23 4.14 4.66
C GLY A 194 8.15 5.63 5.00
N ASN A 195 7.03 6.28 4.62
CA ASN A 195 6.82 7.70 4.90
C ASN A 195 6.14 7.96 6.27
N VAL A 196 5.52 6.97 6.90
CA VAL A 196 4.63 7.17 8.06
C VAL A 196 5.31 7.94 9.19
N LEU A 197 6.55 7.61 9.55
CA LEU A 197 7.27 8.31 10.62
C LEU A 197 7.76 9.69 10.16
N LEU A 198 8.08 9.86 8.89
CA LEU A 198 8.46 11.13 8.28
C LEU A 198 7.29 12.12 8.33
N ASP A 199 6.10 11.68 7.92
CA ASP A 199 4.89 12.49 7.89
C ASP A 199 4.43 12.86 9.30
N ILE A 200 4.43 11.90 10.23
CA ILE A 200 4.10 12.15 11.64
C ILE A 200 5.06 13.16 12.28
N TRP A 201 6.36 13.04 11.99
CA TRP A 201 7.36 13.90 12.61
C TRP A 201 7.33 15.33 12.08
N ILE A 202 7.15 15.51 10.77
CA ILE A 202 7.01 16.85 10.19
C ILE A 202 5.68 17.49 10.61
N GLN A 203 4.60 16.73 10.69
CA GLN A 203 3.31 17.22 11.18
C GLN A 203 3.41 17.74 12.62
N LYS A 204 4.08 16.98 13.50
CA LYS A 204 4.29 17.38 14.90
C LYS A 204 5.12 18.66 15.04
N ASN A 205 6.17 18.82 14.24
CA ASN A 205 7.13 19.92 14.41
C ASN A 205 6.82 21.16 13.58
N LEU A 206 6.26 20.98 12.37
CA LEU A 206 6.03 22.06 11.41
C LEU A 206 4.57 22.21 10.98
N GLY A 207 3.66 21.33 11.42
CA GLY A 207 2.25 21.36 11.03
C GLY A 207 2.01 21.08 9.54
N LYS A 208 2.98 20.43 8.86
CA LYS A 208 2.88 20.06 7.44
C LYS A 208 2.52 18.58 7.31
N ASP A 209 1.75 18.23 6.28
CA ASP A 209 1.31 16.85 6.06
C ASP A 209 2.41 15.92 5.54
N LEU A 210 3.41 16.47 4.81
CA LEU A 210 4.55 15.72 4.27
C LEU A 210 5.80 16.60 4.11
N ASP A 211 6.97 15.96 4.03
CA ASP A 211 8.25 16.58 3.69
C ASP A 211 8.46 16.55 2.17
N ALA A 212 7.98 17.59 1.48
CA ALA A 212 8.06 17.68 0.03
C ALA A 212 9.53 17.55 -0.44
N ASP A 213 9.77 16.59 -1.35
CA ASP A 213 11.10 16.25 -1.89
C ASP A 213 12.15 15.89 -0.83
N GLY A 214 11.77 15.68 0.44
CA GLY A 214 12.67 15.46 1.55
C GLY A 214 13.50 16.68 1.91
N SER A 215 13.00 17.88 1.62
CA SER A 215 13.72 19.15 1.77
C SER A 215 14.06 19.49 3.23
N TRP A 216 13.16 19.15 4.16
CA TRP A 216 13.43 19.34 5.60
C TRP A 216 14.43 18.32 6.12
N ALA A 217 14.32 17.06 5.73
CA ALA A 217 15.34 16.05 6.04
C ALA A 217 16.72 16.41 5.48
N ALA A 218 16.77 17.03 4.29
CA ALA A 218 18.01 17.49 3.67
C ALA A 218 18.67 18.66 4.43
N SER A 219 17.92 19.41 5.23
CA SER A 219 18.45 20.48 6.09
C SER A 219 19.11 19.98 7.38
N GLY A 220 18.88 18.71 7.73
CA GLY A 220 19.44 18.04 8.89
C GLY A 220 20.57 17.08 8.55
N ASN A 221 21.21 16.56 9.59
CA ASN A 221 22.23 15.52 9.51
C ASN A 221 21.71 14.25 10.17
N SER A 222 21.76 13.12 9.48
CA SER A 222 21.38 11.84 10.08
C SER A 222 22.33 11.46 11.24
N ASN A 223 21.75 11.00 12.35
CA ASN A 223 22.49 10.56 13.52
C ASN A 223 22.64 9.03 13.47
N ALA A 224 23.89 8.57 13.29
CA ALA A 224 24.19 7.14 13.14
C ALA A 224 23.92 6.34 14.43
N GLU A 225 24.09 6.92 15.62
CA GLU A 225 23.82 6.24 16.88
C GLU A 225 22.30 6.05 17.09
N LEU A 226 21.51 7.11 16.84
CA LEU A 226 20.05 7.02 16.90
C LEU A 226 19.51 6.03 15.84
N LEU A 227 20.04 6.05 14.62
CA LEU A 227 19.68 5.09 13.57
C LEU A 227 19.96 3.65 14.02
N GLY A 228 21.16 3.38 14.56
CA GLY A 228 21.54 2.09 15.09
C GLY A 228 20.60 1.63 16.20
N PHE A 229 20.28 2.53 17.13
CA PHE A 229 19.35 2.26 18.23
C PHE A 229 17.93 1.89 17.71
N MET A 230 17.38 2.65 16.76
CA MET A 230 16.08 2.37 16.15
C MET A 230 16.06 1.03 15.40
N LEU A 231 17.15 0.67 14.72
CA LEU A 231 17.28 -0.60 13.99
C LEU A 231 17.40 -1.84 14.90
N GLU A 232 17.58 -1.65 16.21
CA GLU A 232 17.55 -2.75 17.19
C GLU A 232 16.15 -3.28 17.44
N ASP A 233 15.11 -2.54 17.03
CA ASP A 233 13.72 -2.98 17.16
C ASP A 233 13.54 -4.40 16.57
N PRO A 234 12.89 -5.33 17.32
CA PRO A 234 12.73 -6.72 16.91
C PRO A 234 12.07 -6.91 15.54
N TYR A 235 11.22 -5.98 15.12
CA TYR A 235 10.55 -6.05 13.82
C TYR A 235 11.55 -6.16 12.66
N PHE A 236 12.63 -5.37 12.68
CA PHE A 236 13.60 -5.37 11.57
C PHE A 236 14.34 -6.71 11.43
N ARG A 237 14.49 -7.46 12.52
CA ARG A 237 15.13 -8.79 12.55
C ARG A 237 14.17 -9.95 12.28
N SER A 238 12.87 -9.69 12.29
CA SER A 238 11.86 -10.74 12.07
C SER A 238 11.96 -11.30 10.66
N PRO A 239 11.86 -12.63 10.48
CA PRO A 239 11.87 -13.26 9.16
C PRO A 239 10.56 -13.00 8.42
N ALA A 240 10.60 -13.06 7.08
CA ALA A 240 9.40 -13.13 6.25
C ALA A 240 8.71 -14.52 6.41
N PRO A 241 7.37 -14.60 6.27
CA PRO A 241 6.45 -13.52 5.96
C PRO A 241 6.18 -12.61 7.16
N LYS A 242 6.18 -11.30 6.95
CA LYS A 242 5.86 -10.31 7.98
C LYS A 242 5.12 -9.12 7.39
N SER A 243 4.23 -8.52 8.19
CA SER A 243 3.53 -7.28 7.86
C SER A 243 3.52 -6.34 9.06
N THR A 244 3.32 -5.05 8.81
CA THR A 244 3.25 -4.01 9.84
C THR A 244 2.36 -2.87 9.39
N GLY A 245 2.00 -1.97 10.31
CA GLY A 245 1.15 -0.84 10.05
C GLY A 245 1.34 0.30 11.05
N ARG A 246 0.43 1.28 10.99
CA ARG A 246 0.42 2.43 11.90
C ARG A 246 0.16 2.04 13.36
N GLU A 247 -0.41 0.85 13.60
CA GLU A 247 -0.60 0.31 14.94
C GLU A 247 0.73 0.00 15.63
N TYR A 248 1.79 -0.28 14.85
CA TYR A 248 3.15 -0.51 15.34
C TYR A 248 4.03 0.73 15.20
N PHE A 249 4.29 1.18 13.95
CA PHE A 249 5.10 2.37 13.68
C PHE A 249 4.24 3.63 13.69
N ASN A 250 4.26 4.32 14.81
CA ASN A 250 3.46 5.52 15.09
C ASN A 250 4.24 6.55 15.91
N LEU A 251 3.59 7.66 16.28
CA LEU A 251 4.23 8.70 17.08
C LEU A 251 4.70 8.16 18.44
N GLY A 252 3.92 7.30 19.09
CA GLY A 252 4.28 6.71 20.39
C GLY A 252 5.53 5.85 20.31
N TRP A 253 5.69 5.04 19.25
CA TRP A 253 6.91 4.29 18.98
C TRP A 253 8.11 5.23 18.84
N LEU A 254 7.98 6.29 18.05
CA LEU A 254 9.06 7.26 17.82
C LEU A 254 9.42 8.01 19.10
N GLU A 255 8.43 8.49 19.84
CA GLU A 255 8.67 9.21 21.12
C GLU A 255 9.34 8.31 22.16
N THR A 256 8.96 7.04 22.24
CA THR A 256 9.60 6.06 23.10
C THR A 256 11.06 5.86 22.69
N ALA A 257 11.32 5.65 21.40
CA ALA A 257 12.68 5.48 20.89
C ALA A 257 13.56 6.71 21.16
N LEU A 258 13.04 7.93 21.01
CA LEU A 258 13.77 9.17 21.31
C LEU A 258 14.01 9.34 22.83
N ALA A 259 13.02 8.99 23.66
CA ALA A 259 13.16 9.06 25.13
C ALA A 259 14.18 8.06 25.66
N ASP A 260 14.18 6.83 25.15
CA ASP A 260 15.10 5.77 25.56
C ASP A 260 16.53 6.04 25.06
N TYR A 261 16.68 6.69 23.89
CA TYR A 261 17.98 7.15 23.40
C TYR A 261 18.60 8.24 24.30
N ALA A 262 17.76 9.02 25.00
CA ALA A 262 18.11 9.96 26.07
C ALA A 262 19.17 11.03 25.71
N LYS A 263 19.33 11.39 24.42
CA LYS A 263 20.15 12.51 23.95
C LYS A 263 19.28 13.51 23.17
N GLU A 264 19.53 14.81 23.39
CA GLU A 264 18.85 15.84 22.60
C GLU A 264 19.34 15.82 21.15
N ILE A 265 18.40 15.81 20.22
CA ILE A 265 18.65 15.86 18.78
C ILE A 265 17.73 16.90 18.17
N ALA A 266 18.28 17.72 17.27
CA ALA A 266 17.48 18.72 16.56
C ALA A 266 16.38 18.03 15.70
N PRO A 267 15.16 18.60 15.63
CA PRO A 267 14.04 17.96 14.91
C PRO A 267 14.34 17.63 13.45
N GLN A 268 15.10 18.48 12.72
CA GLN A 268 15.52 18.20 11.35
C GLN A 268 16.51 17.04 11.25
N ASP A 269 17.35 16.82 12.28
CA ASP A 269 18.29 15.70 12.32
C ASP A 269 17.57 14.38 12.62
N VAL A 270 16.51 14.42 13.43
CA VAL A 270 15.59 13.28 13.59
C VAL A 270 14.93 12.96 12.25
N GLN A 271 14.41 13.96 11.53
CA GLN A 271 13.81 13.75 10.20
C GLN A 271 14.81 13.11 9.22
N ALA A 272 16.04 13.61 9.17
CA ALA A 272 17.11 13.04 8.37
C ALA A 272 17.43 11.58 8.77
N THR A 273 17.41 11.28 10.07
CA THR A 273 17.64 9.93 10.59
C THR A 273 16.49 8.97 10.23
N LEU A 274 15.25 9.44 10.25
CA LEU A 274 14.10 8.65 9.84
C LEU A 274 14.13 8.29 8.35
N VAL A 275 14.62 9.19 7.47
CA VAL A 275 14.88 8.86 6.06
C VAL A 275 15.89 7.71 5.94
N GLU A 276 16.98 7.78 6.69
CA GLU A 276 17.98 6.69 6.71
C GLU A 276 17.41 5.40 7.31
N LEU A 277 16.53 5.47 8.30
CA LEU A 277 15.85 4.29 8.86
C LEU A 277 15.03 3.56 7.79
N SER A 278 14.21 4.30 7.04
CA SER A 278 13.43 3.73 5.93
C SER A 278 14.35 3.14 4.86
N ALA A 279 15.38 3.87 4.44
CA ALA A 279 16.33 3.38 3.44
C ALA A 279 17.10 2.14 3.91
N CYS A 280 17.56 2.10 5.16
CA CYS A 280 18.30 0.97 5.73
C CYS A 280 17.43 -0.28 5.84
N SER A 281 16.20 -0.15 6.34
CA SER A 281 15.29 -1.29 6.47
C SER A 281 14.99 -1.94 5.11
N ILE A 282 14.78 -1.13 4.08
CA ILE A 282 14.56 -1.59 2.70
C ILE A 282 15.83 -2.24 2.14
N SER A 283 16.96 -1.53 2.23
CA SER A 283 18.23 -1.99 1.63
C SER A 283 18.73 -3.28 2.26
N GLN A 284 18.67 -3.42 3.58
CA GLN A 284 19.05 -4.63 4.30
C GLN A 284 18.16 -5.82 3.91
N ALA A 285 16.84 -5.58 3.78
CA ALA A 285 15.91 -6.60 3.34
C ALA A 285 16.25 -7.09 1.92
N ILE A 286 16.51 -6.18 0.96
CA ILE A 286 16.86 -6.53 -0.42
C ILE A 286 18.20 -7.29 -0.48
N GLN A 287 19.23 -6.76 0.17
CA GLN A 287 20.59 -7.35 0.15
C GLN A 287 20.64 -8.73 0.81
N SER A 288 19.75 -9.01 1.78
CA SER A 288 19.63 -10.35 2.37
C SER A 288 19.05 -11.40 1.42
N LEU A 289 18.36 -10.96 0.35
CA LEU A 289 17.67 -11.85 -0.59
C LEU A 289 18.45 -12.08 -1.88
N ILE A 290 19.07 -11.03 -2.41
CA ILE A 290 19.82 -11.05 -3.68
C ILE A 290 21.01 -10.08 -3.64
N PRO A 291 22.14 -10.40 -4.29
CA PRO A 291 23.31 -9.53 -4.29
C PRO A 291 23.27 -8.40 -5.31
N ALA A 292 22.48 -8.54 -6.39
CA ALA A 292 22.32 -7.54 -7.46
C ALA A 292 21.04 -7.81 -8.27
N GLY A 293 20.60 -6.83 -9.05
CA GLY A 293 19.41 -6.90 -9.89
C GLY A 293 18.83 -5.52 -10.20
N GLU A 294 17.60 -5.51 -10.69
CA GLU A 294 16.85 -4.28 -10.95
C GLU A 294 15.93 -3.94 -9.76
N ILE A 295 15.82 -2.67 -9.44
CA ILE A 295 14.87 -2.15 -8.44
C ILE A 295 13.91 -1.20 -9.13
N ILE A 296 12.62 -1.42 -8.93
CA ILE A 296 11.55 -0.55 -9.42
C ILE A 296 10.88 0.10 -8.21
N LEU A 297 11.03 1.41 -8.08
CA LEU A 297 10.38 2.20 -7.02
C LEU A 297 8.97 2.58 -7.45
N CYS A 298 8.01 2.46 -6.55
CA CYS A 298 6.64 2.93 -6.69
C CYS A 298 6.11 3.51 -5.35
N GLY A 299 4.88 4.03 -5.37
CA GLY A 299 4.29 4.72 -4.22
C GLY A 299 4.78 6.15 -4.05
N GLY A 300 4.09 6.93 -3.21
CA GLY A 300 4.33 8.37 -3.03
C GLY A 300 5.75 8.72 -2.59
N GLY A 301 6.42 7.85 -1.82
CA GLY A 301 7.80 8.05 -1.37
C GLY A 301 8.84 7.98 -2.49
N ALA A 302 8.50 7.46 -3.67
CA ALA A 302 9.37 7.53 -4.85
C ALA A 302 9.61 8.97 -5.33
N LYS A 303 8.76 9.91 -4.89
CA LYS A 303 8.90 11.36 -5.13
C LYS A 303 9.82 12.05 -4.09
N ASN A 304 10.17 11.39 -2.99
CA ASN A 304 11.08 11.92 -1.97
C ASN A 304 12.54 11.76 -2.42
N ALA A 305 13.10 12.80 -3.01
CA ALA A 305 14.47 12.78 -3.57
C ALA A 305 15.53 12.37 -2.54
N ARG A 306 15.36 12.75 -1.26
CA ARG A 306 16.31 12.39 -0.19
C ARG A 306 16.28 10.89 0.11
N LEU A 307 15.09 10.28 0.16
CA LEU A 307 14.95 8.84 0.36
C LEU A 307 15.53 8.07 -0.83
N VAL A 308 15.19 8.48 -2.06
CA VAL A 308 15.72 7.86 -3.29
C VAL A 308 17.25 7.99 -3.35
N GLN A 309 17.83 9.14 -2.97
CA GLN A 309 19.27 9.31 -2.89
C GLN A 309 19.92 8.35 -1.88
N SER A 310 19.29 8.15 -0.71
CA SER A 310 19.79 7.21 0.28
C SER A 310 19.75 5.76 -0.19
N LEU A 311 18.64 5.36 -0.85
CA LEU A 311 18.52 4.03 -1.48
C LEU A 311 19.59 3.80 -2.55
N ASN A 312 19.81 4.76 -3.48
CA ASN A 312 20.86 4.66 -4.50
C ASN A 312 22.26 4.48 -3.89
N ARG A 313 22.55 5.19 -2.79
CA ARG A 313 23.85 5.06 -2.08
C ARG A 313 24.02 3.68 -1.45
N GLN A 314 22.96 3.14 -0.83
CA GLN A 314 23.02 1.86 -0.09
C GLN A 314 22.92 0.64 -1.02
N LEU A 315 22.32 0.79 -2.18
CA LEU A 315 22.06 -0.27 -3.16
C LEU A 315 22.85 -0.06 -4.46
N ALA A 316 24.11 0.38 -4.35
CA ALA A 316 24.97 0.73 -5.49
C ALA A 316 25.22 -0.45 -6.47
N ALA A 317 24.97 -1.71 -6.07
CA ALA A 317 25.06 -2.88 -6.94
C ALA A 317 23.77 -3.15 -7.74
N PHE A 318 22.75 -2.28 -7.60
CA PHE A 318 21.45 -2.44 -8.23
C PHE A 318 21.17 -1.30 -9.22
N GLU A 319 20.43 -1.60 -10.29
CA GLU A 319 19.87 -0.57 -11.19
C GLU A 319 18.52 -0.12 -10.65
N ILE A 320 18.42 1.15 -10.22
CA ILE A 320 17.20 1.70 -9.64
C ILE A 320 16.46 2.54 -10.67
N SER A 321 15.19 2.21 -10.89
CA SER A 321 14.26 2.91 -11.78
C SER A 321 12.91 3.14 -11.08
N THR A 322 11.94 3.76 -11.75
CA THR A 322 10.56 3.95 -11.23
C THR A 322 9.58 3.14 -12.05
N SER A 323 8.41 2.80 -11.47
CA SER A 323 7.33 2.11 -12.20
C SER A 323 6.88 2.88 -13.44
N THR A 324 6.94 4.22 -13.42
CA THR A 324 6.63 5.08 -14.57
C THR A 324 7.59 4.84 -15.74
N ALA A 325 8.88 4.57 -15.48
CA ALA A 325 9.84 4.22 -16.53
C ALA A 325 9.50 2.87 -17.20
N HIS A 326 8.74 2.02 -16.52
CA HIS A 326 8.23 0.74 -17.02
C HIS A 326 6.77 0.84 -17.53
N GLY A 327 6.26 2.05 -17.79
CA GLY A 327 4.95 2.28 -18.38
C GLY A 327 3.76 2.19 -17.39
N VAL A 328 4.03 2.09 -16.09
CA VAL A 328 2.97 2.06 -15.05
C VAL A 328 3.13 3.25 -14.12
N ASP A 329 2.10 4.11 -14.11
CA ASP A 329 2.07 5.25 -13.19
C ASP A 329 2.12 4.77 -11.74
N SER A 330 3.04 5.36 -10.95
CA SER A 330 3.27 4.99 -9.55
C SER A 330 2.05 5.20 -8.67
N ASP A 331 1.27 6.25 -8.93
CA ASP A 331 0.10 6.59 -8.13
C ASP A 331 -1.11 5.71 -8.51
N ALA A 332 -1.14 5.21 -9.74
CA ALA A 332 -2.22 4.36 -10.25
C ALA A 332 -2.03 2.85 -9.98
N LEU A 333 -0.81 2.43 -9.61
CA LEU A 333 -0.42 1.01 -9.54
C LEU A 333 -1.29 0.20 -8.57
N GLU A 334 -1.58 0.74 -7.38
CA GLU A 334 -2.38 0.04 -6.38
C GLU A 334 -3.84 -0.13 -6.84
N ALA A 335 -4.45 0.94 -7.38
CA ALA A 335 -5.81 0.87 -7.91
C ALA A 335 -5.90 -0.09 -9.11
N LEU A 336 -4.90 -0.10 -10.00
CA LEU A 336 -4.79 -1.06 -11.11
C LEU A 336 -4.75 -2.51 -10.60
N ALA A 337 -4.03 -2.77 -9.52
CA ALA A 337 -3.98 -4.10 -8.92
C ALA A 337 -5.37 -4.57 -8.47
N PHE A 338 -6.22 -3.70 -7.91
CA PHE A 338 -7.57 -4.08 -7.50
C PHE A 338 -8.51 -4.30 -8.69
N ALA A 339 -8.33 -3.59 -9.80
CA ALA A 339 -8.98 -3.93 -11.07
C ALA A 339 -8.60 -5.35 -11.55
N TRP A 340 -7.30 -5.68 -11.48
CA TRP A 340 -6.81 -7.02 -11.82
C TRP A 340 -7.33 -8.10 -10.87
N PHE A 341 -7.36 -7.86 -9.55
CA PHE A 341 -7.93 -8.81 -8.58
C PHE A 341 -9.40 -9.09 -8.88
N ALA A 342 -10.20 -8.07 -9.20
CA ALA A 342 -11.58 -8.25 -9.60
C ALA A 342 -11.70 -9.12 -10.86
N ARG A 343 -10.84 -8.89 -11.84
CA ARG A 343 -10.77 -9.74 -13.05
C ARG A 343 -10.45 -11.19 -12.72
N GLN A 344 -9.44 -11.46 -11.88
CA GLN A 344 -9.10 -12.83 -11.48
C GLN A 344 -10.28 -13.52 -10.77
N THR A 345 -10.98 -12.78 -9.90
CA THR A 345 -12.16 -13.29 -9.18
C THR A 345 -13.28 -13.69 -10.14
N LEU A 346 -13.63 -12.81 -11.09
CA LEU A 346 -14.68 -13.11 -12.08
C LEU A 346 -14.30 -14.26 -13.02
N LEU A 347 -13.02 -14.43 -13.32
CA LEU A 347 -12.51 -15.54 -14.13
C LEU A 347 -12.38 -16.86 -13.33
N GLY A 348 -12.68 -16.85 -12.03
CA GLY A 348 -12.50 -18.01 -11.17
C GLY A 348 -11.03 -18.45 -11.03
N LYS A 349 -10.07 -17.55 -11.27
CA LYS A 349 -8.64 -17.86 -11.21
C LYS A 349 -8.09 -17.67 -9.80
N PRO A 350 -7.56 -18.73 -9.16
CA PRO A 350 -6.92 -18.61 -7.86
C PRO A 350 -5.61 -17.82 -7.96
N ILE A 351 -5.30 -17.08 -6.89
CA ILE A 351 -4.04 -16.37 -6.73
C ILE A 351 -3.25 -17.05 -5.63
N ASP A 352 -1.95 -17.21 -5.84
CA ASP A 352 -1.06 -17.85 -4.88
C ASP A 352 -0.34 -16.80 -4.01
N PHE A 353 -0.71 -16.80 -2.73
CA PHE A 353 -0.12 -15.94 -1.71
C PHE A 353 0.80 -16.70 -0.74
N THR A 354 1.11 -17.97 -1.01
CA THR A 354 1.87 -18.83 -0.07
C THR A 354 3.25 -18.24 0.29
N ASN A 355 3.98 -17.71 -0.70
CA ASN A 355 5.29 -17.08 -0.51
C ASN A 355 5.21 -15.58 -0.17
N ILE A 356 4.02 -15.01 -0.09
CA ILE A 356 3.80 -13.58 0.16
C ILE A 356 3.32 -13.38 1.59
N THR A 357 2.16 -13.94 1.90
CA THR A 357 1.49 -13.76 3.18
C THR A 357 1.58 -14.98 4.10
N GLY A 358 2.05 -16.11 3.57
CA GLY A 358 2.07 -17.39 4.29
C GLY A 358 0.72 -18.12 4.27
N ALA A 359 -0.20 -17.78 3.35
CA ALA A 359 -1.43 -18.54 3.17
C ALA A 359 -1.15 -20.03 2.87
N SER A 360 -1.98 -20.94 3.34
CA SER A 360 -1.75 -22.38 3.21
C SER A 360 -1.90 -22.91 1.77
N ARG A 361 -2.55 -22.17 0.89
CA ARG A 361 -2.77 -22.51 -0.53
C ARG A 361 -3.25 -21.33 -1.35
N ALA A 362 -3.18 -21.44 -2.67
CA ALA A 362 -3.82 -20.51 -3.61
C ALA A 362 -5.35 -20.50 -3.44
N ALA A 363 -5.97 -19.34 -3.65
CA ALA A 363 -7.41 -19.15 -3.52
C ALA A 363 -7.95 -18.06 -4.44
N ILE A 364 -9.23 -18.15 -4.78
CA ILE A 364 -9.97 -17.04 -5.35
C ILE A 364 -10.29 -16.08 -4.20
N VAL A 365 -9.87 -14.83 -4.32
CA VAL A 365 -10.06 -13.78 -3.31
C VAL A 365 -11.13 -12.80 -3.75
N GLY A 366 -11.76 -12.13 -2.78
CA GLY A 366 -12.84 -11.17 -3.04
C GLY A 366 -14.22 -11.82 -3.04
N GLY A 367 -15.22 -11.03 -2.62
CA GLY A 367 -16.65 -11.31 -2.73
C GLY A 367 -17.23 -10.53 -3.90
N ILE A 368 -18.23 -11.08 -4.58
CA ILE A 368 -18.91 -10.46 -5.72
C ILE A 368 -20.24 -9.88 -5.26
N TYR A 369 -20.46 -8.60 -5.54
CA TYR A 369 -21.66 -7.84 -5.21
C TYR A 369 -22.32 -7.36 -6.49
N LEU A 370 -23.53 -7.83 -6.73
CA LEU A 370 -24.30 -7.49 -7.94
C LEU A 370 -25.01 -6.15 -7.77
N PRO A 371 -25.27 -5.40 -8.87
CA PRO A 371 -26.00 -4.14 -8.86
C PRO A 371 -27.41 -4.24 -8.30
#